data_5478b7b1ddf172d895829e57f1c88086
#
_entry.id   5478b7b1ddf172d895829e57f1c88086
#
_cell.length_a   1.000
_cell.length_b   1.000
_cell.length_c   1.000
_cell.angle_alpha   90.00
_cell.angle_beta   90.00
_cell.angle_gamma   90.00
#
_symmetry.space_group_name_H-M   'P 1'
#
loop_
_entity.id
_entity.type
_entity.pdbx_description
1 polymer ?
#
loop_
_entity_poly.entity_id
_entity_poly.type
_entity_poly.pdbx_seq_one_letter_code
_entity_poly.pdbx_strand_id
1 'polypeptide(L)'
;ETVMLITGPYDAFAHLETLYLGVLARRTRVGTNTRRVVEAAHPKQVMFFPARHDHWLVQTGDGYAAHIAGAIGVSTDAQASWWGSEGIGTVPHALIAAYGGDTVRATAKFIEHSAADIQVVTLVDFENDCVKTSLEVARAFGPRLYGVRLDTSEMLVDKSVLSQQGRFRPTGVNPQLVRNVRRALDAEGFQQVRIVVSGGFNVDKI
;
A
#
# COMPACT_ATOMS: atom_id res chain seq x y z
N GLU A 1 -21.00 19.98 13.87
CA GLU A 1 -20.33 21.14 13.22
C GLU A 1 -20.84 21.28 11.78
N THR A 2 -21.09 22.51 11.33
CA THR A 2 -21.49 22.80 9.96
C THR A 2 -20.30 22.64 9.03
N VAL A 3 -20.44 21.78 8.01
CA VAL A 3 -19.37 21.51 7.01
C VAL A 3 -19.62 22.19 5.68
N MET A 4 -20.88 22.60 5.40
CA MET A 4 -21.27 23.29 4.17
C MET A 4 -22.51 24.13 4.41
N LEU A 5 -22.56 25.32 3.84
CA LEU A 5 -23.72 26.19 3.80
C LEU A 5 -24.12 26.43 2.34
N ILE A 6 -25.38 26.19 2.01
CA ILE A 6 -25.93 26.43 0.68
C ILE A 6 -26.97 27.56 0.81
N THR A 7 -26.81 28.63 0.02
CA THR A 7 -27.69 29.78 0.04
C THR A 7 -28.27 30.01 -1.36
N GLY A 8 -29.57 30.15 -1.46
CA GLY A 8 -30.26 30.36 -2.72
C GLY A 8 -31.76 30.02 -2.63
N PRO A 9 -32.53 30.07 -3.73
CA PRO A 9 -33.90 29.55 -3.79
C PRO A 9 -33.89 28.06 -3.44
N TYR A 10 -34.73 27.66 -2.47
CA TYR A 10 -34.71 26.29 -1.92
C TYR A 10 -35.01 25.22 -2.97
N ASP A 11 -35.91 25.50 -3.90
CA ASP A 11 -36.30 24.62 -5.01
C ASP A 11 -35.12 24.32 -5.98
N ALA A 12 -34.13 25.21 -6.05
CA ALA A 12 -32.96 25.02 -6.91
C ALA A 12 -32.01 23.93 -6.41
N PHE A 13 -32.00 23.62 -5.11
CA PHE A 13 -31.01 22.65 -4.55
C PHE A 13 -31.64 21.57 -3.66
N ALA A 14 -32.90 21.70 -3.24
CA ALA A 14 -33.54 20.75 -2.31
C ALA A 14 -33.50 19.30 -2.82
N HIS A 15 -33.72 19.09 -4.12
CA HIS A 15 -33.71 17.77 -4.75
C HIS A 15 -32.30 17.14 -4.86
N LEU A 16 -31.26 17.90 -4.62
CA LEU A 16 -29.87 17.45 -4.67
C LEU A 16 -29.32 17.02 -3.29
N GLU A 17 -30.09 17.19 -2.21
CA GLU A 17 -29.66 16.95 -0.84
C GLU A 17 -29.00 15.57 -0.67
N THR A 18 -29.67 14.51 -1.08
CA THR A 18 -29.14 13.14 -0.97
C THR A 18 -27.82 12.96 -1.73
N LEU A 19 -27.67 13.62 -2.88
CA LEU A 19 -26.47 13.56 -3.71
C LEU A 19 -25.27 14.18 -2.99
N TYR A 20 -25.35 15.44 -2.59
CA TYR A 20 -24.19 16.10 -1.98
C TYR A 20 -23.88 15.56 -0.58
N LEU A 21 -24.87 15.11 0.19
CA LEU A 21 -24.64 14.44 1.47
C LEU A 21 -23.91 13.12 1.25
N GLY A 22 -24.31 12.30 0.28
CA GLY A 22 -23.64 11.04 -0.04
C GLY A 22 -22.17 11.24 -0.46
N VAL A 23 -21.91 12.24 -1.29
CA VAL A 23 -20.54 12.59 -1.72
C VAL A 23 -19.71 13.04 -0.53
N LEU A 24 -20.20 13.99 0.26
CA LEU A 24 -19.48 14.53 1.42
C LEU A 24 -19.21 13.45 2.48
N ALA A 25 -20.22 12.64 2.82
CA ALA A 25 -20.11 11.63 3.86
C ALA A 25 -18.97 10.63 3.56
N ARG A 26 -18.95 10.07 2.35
CA ARG A 26 -17.90 9.11 1.97
C ARG A 26 -16.51 9.76 1.94
N ARG A 27 -16.37 10.90 1.27
CA ARG A 27 -15.08 11.62 1.13
C ARG A 27 -14.52 12.04 2.49
N THR A 28 -15.39 12.55 3.37
CA THR A 28 -15.02 12.92 4.74
C THR A 28 -14.52 11.71 5.53
N ARG A 29 -15.21 10.57 5.42
CA ARG A 29 -14.79 9.33 6.12
C ARG A 29 -13.45 8.83 5.63
N VAL A 30 -13.24 8.75 4.30
CA VAL A 30 -11.96 8.32 3.71
C VAL A 30 -10.85 9.28 4.12
N GLY A 31 -11.05 10.59 3.97
CA GLY A 31 -10.05 11.59 4.35
C GLY A 31 -9.70 11.55 5.84
N THR A 32 -10.71 11.47 6.71
CA THR A 32 -10.50 11.39 8.17
C THR A 32 -9.70 10.14 8.56
N ASN A 33 -10.08 8.97 8.03
CA ASN A 33 -9.37 7.74 8.32
C ASN A 33 -7.92 7.78 7.80
N THR A 34 -7.73 8.27 6.58
CA THR A 34 -6.38 8.45 6.00
C THR A 34 -5.55 9.40 6.85
N ARG A 35 -6.09 10.54 7.27
CA ARG A 35 -5.39 11.51 8.11
C ARG A 35 -4.93 10.90 9.43
N ARG A 36 -5.78 10.14 10.10
CA ARG A 36 -5.43 9.45 11.36
C ARG A 36 -4.28 8.46 11.17
N VAL A 37 -4.28 7.71 10.05
CA VAL A 37 -3.20 6.79 9.71
C VAL A 37 -1.91 7.54 9.40
N VAL A 38 -1.97 8.64 8.65
CA VAL A 38 -0.81 9.49 8.33
C VAL A 38 -0.20 10.06 9.60
N GLU A 39 -1.00 10.55 10.54
CA GLU A 39 -0.55 11.06 11.83
C GLU A 39 0.11 9.99 12.70
N ALA A 40 -0.52 8.81 12.79
CA ALA A 40 0.03 7.69 13.55
C ALA A 40 1.35 7.17 12.96
N ALA A 41 1.47 7.15 11.63
CA ALA A 41 2.66 6.68 10.93
C ALA A 41 3.84 7.67 10.94
N HIS A 42 3.60 8.95 11.27
CA HIS A 42 4.64 9.98 11.19
C HIS A 42 5.93 9.58 11.95
N PRO A 43 7.13 9.74 11.34
CA PRO A 43 7.45 10.41 10.07
C PRO A 43 7.43 9.49 8.83
N LYS A 44 6.84 8.30 8.91
CA LYS A 44 6.75 7.36 7.77
C LYS A 44 5.67 7.83 6.79
N GLN A 45 5.88 7.50 5.53
CA GLN A 45 4.95 7.82 4.45
C GLN A 45 3.84 6.79 4.36
N VAL A 46 2.65 7.23 4.00
CA VAL A 46 1.46 6.39 3.83
C VAL A 46 0.99 6.45 2.39
N MET A 47 0.71 5.28 1.81
CA MET A 47 0.08 5.10 0.50
C MET A 47 -1.33 4.55 0.69
N PHE A 48 -2.28 5.02 -0.10
CA PHE A 48 -3.67 4.59 -0.08
C PHE A 48 -3.92 3.51 -1.13
N PHE A 49 -4.14 2.25 -0.70
CA PHE A 49 -4.17 1.08 -1.57
C PHE A 49 -5.47 0.25 -1.51
N PRO A 50 -6.67 0.84 -1.68
CA PRO A 50 -7.94 0.11 -1.60
C PRO A 50 -8.44 -0.43 -2.94
N ALA A 51 -7.69 -0.38 -4.04
CA ALA A 51 -8.19 -0.58 -5.40
C ALA A 51 -9.14 -1.77 -5.59
N ARG A 52 -8.84 -2.93 -4.98
CA ARG A 52 -9.68 -4.14 -5.10
C ARG A 52 -10.70 -4.32 -3.98
N HIS A 53 -10.75 -3.42 -3.02
CA HIS A 53 -11.63 -3.52 -1.84
C HIS A 53 -12.91 -2.70 -1.99
N ASP A 54 -12.90 -1.73 -2.90
CA ASP A 54 -14.02 -0.82 -3.13
C ASP A 54 -14.50 -0.88 -4.59
N HIS A 55 -15.76 -0.49 -4.79
CA HIS A 55 -16.33 -0.41 -6.13
C HIS A 55 -15.58 0.61 -6.99
N TRP A 56 -15.30 0.27 -8.24
CA TRP A 56 -14.47 1.07 -9.13
C TRP A 56 -14.97 2.51 -9.34
N LEU A 57 -16.30 2.75 -9.31
CA LEU A 57 -16.91 4.08 -9.48
C LEU A 57 -16.59 5.08 -8.35
N VAL A 58 -16.19 4.62 -7.17
CA VAL A 58 -15.87 5.52 -6.05
C VAL A 58 -14.38 5.87 -5.99
N GLN A 59 -13.55 5.20 -6.75
CA GLN A 59 -12.08 5.27 -6.62
C GLN A 59 -11.52 6.68 -6.83
N THR A 60 -11.98 7.40 -7.85
CA THR A 60 -11.49 8.74 -8.17
C THR A 60 -11.62 9.71 -6.99
N GLY A 61 -12.81 9.80 -6.42
CA GLY A 61 -13.05 10.72 -5.31
C GLY A 61 -12.43 10.22 -3.98
N ASP A 62 -12.34 8.92 -3.76
CA ASP A 62 -11.69 8.36 -2.58
C ASP A 62 -10.16 8.59 -2.64
N GLY A 63 -9.56 8.42 -3.81
CA GLY A 63 -8.15 8.73 -4.04
C GLY A 63 -7.83 10.20 -3.76
N TYR A 64 -8.67 11.12 -4.26
CA TYR A 64 -8.52 12.54 -3.98
C TYR A 64 -8.67 12.86 -2.49
N ALA A 65 -9.67 12.28 -1.82
CA ALA A 65 -9.85 12.46 -0.38
C ALA A 65 -8.64 11.98 0.44
N ALA A 66 -8.04 10.86 0.04
CA ALA A 66 -6.82 10.34 0.67
C ALA A 66 -5.60 11.25 0.38
N HIS A 67 -5.48 11.75 -0.85
CA HIS A 67 -4.40 12.67 -1.24
C HIS A 67 -4.41 13.95 -0.39
N ILE A 68 -5.56 14.65 -0.30
CA ILE A 68 -5.64 15.88 0.53
C ILE A 68 -5.47 15.61 2.03
N ALA A 69 -5.71 14.37 2.47
CA ALA A 69 -5.47 13.94 3.86
C ALA A 69 -4.01 13.59 4.16
N GLY A 70 -3.13 13.62 3.15
CA GLY A 70 -1.68 13.43 3.30
C GLY A 70 -1.13 12.09 2.86
N ALA A 71 -1.90 11.25 2.17
CA ALA A 71 -1.34 10.08 1.49
C ALA A 71 -0.41 10.54 0.34
N ILE A 72 0.79 9.95 0.26
CA ILE A 72 1.78 10.32 -0.76
C ILE A 72 1.52 9.71 -2.12
N GLY A 73 0.65 8.73 -2.21
CA GLY A 73 0.30 8.05 -3.45
C GLY A 73 -0.92 7.14 -3.29
N VAL A 74 -1.44 6.71 -4.41
CA VAL A 74 -2.64 5.89 -4.54
C VAL A 74 -2.39 4.71 -5.47
N SER A 75 -3.23 3.69 -5.42
CA SER A 75 -2.97 2.41 -6.10
C SER A 75 -3.37 2.35 -7.57
N THR A 76 -4.10 3.33 -8.11
CA THR A 76 -4.54 3.33 -9.51
C THR A 76 -4.54 4.74 -10.10
N ASP A 77 -4.38 4.83 -11.44
CA ASP A 77 -4.47 6.09 -12.19
C ASP A 77 -5.85 6.75 -12.01
N ALA A 78 -6.90 5.94 -11.94
CA ALA A 78 -8.25 6.44 -11.66
C ALA A 78 -8.32 7.19 -10.32
N GLN A 79 -7.66 6.69 -9.28
CA GLN A 79 -7.56 7.36 -7.99
C GLN A 79 -6.74 8.64 -8.04
N ALA A 80 -5.72 8.69 -8.90
CA ALA A 80 -4.82 9.83 -9.07
C ALA A 80 -5.34 10.91 -10.02
N SER A 81 -6.35 10.62 -10.83
CA SER A 81 -6.77 11.43 -11.97
C SER A 81 -7.18 12.88 -11.65
N TRP A 82 -7.73 13.14 -10.46
CA TRP A 82 -8.22 14.50 -10.12
C TRP A 82 -7.12 15.52 -9.83
N TRP A 83 -5.89 15.08 -9.62
CA TRP A 83 -4.74 16.00 -9.44
C TRP A 83 -3.62 15.76 -10.46
N GLY A 84 -3.91 15.01 -11.53
CA GLY A 84 -2.99 14.84 -12.66
C GLY A 84 -1.75 14.00 -12.32
N SER A 85 -1.90 13.02 -11.43
CA SER A 85 -0.84 12.07 -11.08
C SER A 85 -1.17 10.67 -11.57
N GLU A 86 -0.26 9.73 -11.34
CA GLU A 86 -0.40 8.32 -11.68
C GLU A 86 -0.46 7.45 -10.43
N GLY A 87 -1.00 6.24 -10.58
CA GLY A 87 -1.03 5.25 -9.53
C GLY A 87 0.35 4.68 -9.22
N ILE A 88 0.59 4.36 -7.96
CA ILE A 88 1.81 3.67 -7.53
C ILE A 88 1.53 2.17 -7.49
N GLY A 89 2.31 1.39 -8.25
CA GLY A 89 2.20 -0.06 -8.30
C GLY A 89 3.39 -0.78 -7.67
N THR A 90 3.22 -2.09 -7.49
CA THR A 90 4.29 -3.02 -7.08
C THR A 90 4.16 -4.29 -7.91
N VAL A 91 5.22 -5.11 -7.99
CA VAL A 91 5.11 -6.46 -8.57
C VAL A 91 4.04 -7.25 -7.79
N PRO A 92 2.93 -7.66 -8.41
CA PRO A 92 1.80 -8.26 -7.70
C PRO A 92 1.93 -9.79 -7.56
N HIS A 93 1.24 -10.37 -6.58
CA HIS A 93 1.15 -11.83 -6.40
C HIS A 93 0.72 -12.57 -7.67
N ALA A 94 -0.22 -11.99 -8.44
CA ALA A 94 -0.71 -12.61 -9.68
C ALA A 94 0.41 -12.80 -10.73
N LEU A 95 1.33 -11.83 -10.85
CA LEU A 95 2.47 -11.97 -11.75
C LEU A 95 3.43 -13.05 -11.26
N ILE A 96 3.72 -13.09 -9.95
CA ILE A 96 4.57 -14.12 -9.36
C ILE A 96 3.96 -15.51 -9.59
N ALA A 97 2.65 -15.67 -9.37
CA ALA A 97 1.94 -16.91 -9.64
C ALA A 97 2.01 -17.33 -11.12
N ALA A 98 1.90 -16.38 -12.06
CA ALA A 98 2.02 -16.64 -13.50
C ALA A 98 3.41 -17.17 -13.90
N TYR A 99 4.43 -16.88 -13.09
CA TYR A 99 5.79 -17.43 -13.24
C TYR A 99 6.07 -18.59 -12.28
N GLY A 100 5.03 -19.29 -11.82
CA GLY A 100 5.16 -20.50 -11.01
C GLY A 100 5.72 -20.28 -9.59
N GLY A 101 5.59 -19.07 -9.07
CA GLY A 101 6.12 -18.67 -7.74
C GLY A 101 7.54 -18.10 -7.79
N ASP A 102 8.18 -18.04 -8.95
CA ASP A 102 9.52 -17.47 -9.12
C ASP A 102 9.46 -15.93 -9.08
N THR A 103 9.65 -15.38 -7.88
CA THR A 103 9.61 -13.93 -7.63
C THR A 103 10.72 -13.19 -8.38
N VAL A 104 11.90 -13.76 -8.50
CA VAL A 104 13.03 -13.14 -9.21
C VAL A 104 12.70 -13.02 -10.70
N ARG A 105 12.22 -14.11 -11.30
CA ARG A 105 11.83 -14.13 -12.73
C ARG A 105 10.65 -13.19 -13.00
N ALA A 106 9.64 -13.18 -12.15
CA ALA A 106 8.50 -12.28 -12.26
C ALA A 106 8.96 -10.80 -12.20
N THR A 107 9.85 -10.48 -11.28
CA THR A 107 10.43 -9.12 -11.15
C THR A 107 11.28 -8.75 -12.37
N ALA A 108 12.09 -9.68 -12.90
CA ALA A 108 12.86 -9.43 -14.13
C ALA A 108 11.94 -9.08 -15.31
N LYS A 109 10.84 -9.83 -15.48
CA LYS A 109 9.86 -9.56 -16.53
C LYS A 109 9.08 -8.27 -16.31
N PHE A 110 8.77 -7.93 -15.07
CA PHE A 110 8.20 -6.62 -14.75
C PHE A 110 9.13 -5.47 -15.17
N ILE A 111 10.42 -5.57 -14.84
CA ILE A 111 11.44 -4.56 -15.22
C ILE A 111 11.58 -4.45 -16.75
N GLU A 112 11.59 -5.57 -17.45
CA GLU A 112 11.73 -5.64 -18.92
C GLU A 112 10.60 -4.88 -19.65
N HIS A 113 9.38 -4.90 -19.09
CA HIS A 113 8.18 -4.32 -19.70
C HIS A 113 7.73 -3.00 -19.06
N SER A 114 8.44 -2.50 -18.06
CA SER A 114 8.13 -1.25 -17.38
C SER A 114 8.97 -0.09 -17.90
N ALA A 115 8.49 1.14 -17.76
CA ALA A 115 9.28 2.33 -18.05
C ALA A 115 10.56 2.37 -17.19
N ALA A 116 11.63 2.94 -17.74
CA ALA A 116 12.96 2.89 -17.11
C ALA A 116 13.04 3.65 -15.77
N ASP A 117 12.19 4.63 -15.57
CA ASP A 117 12.10 5.49 -14.39
C ASP A 117 11.21 4.94 -13.27
N ILE A 118 10.49 3.84 -13.53
CA ILE A 118 9.64 3.20 -12.51
C ILE A 118 10.48 2.71 -11.32
N GLN A 119 10.03 3.06 -10.12
CA GLN A 119 10.58 2.54 -8.86
C GLN A 119 10.11 1.10 -8.65
N VAL A 120 11.00 0.15 -8.82
CA VAL A 120 10.67 -1.28 -8.70
C VAL A 120 10.51 -1.67 -7.25
N VAL A 121 9.28 -1.99 -6.86
CA VAL A 121 8.95 -2.57 -5.54
C VAL A 121 8.42 -3.98 -5.76
N THR A 122 9.07 -4.97 -5.15
CA THR A 122 8.73 -6.39 -5.33
C THR A 122 8.04 -6.96 -4.09
N LEU A 123 6.92 -7.65 -4.29
CA LEU A 123 6.29 -8.48 -3.25
C LEU A 123 7.19 -9.66 -2.90
N VAL A 124 7.39 -9.94 -1.61
CA VAL A 124 8.35 -10.95 -1.14
C VAL A 124 7.76 -12.00 -0.20
N ASP A 125 6.45 -12.00 -0.01
CA ASP A 125 5.73 -12.91 0.88
C ASP A 125 5.10 -14.12 0.19
N PHE A 126 5.27 -14.28 -1.14
CA PHE A 126 4.62 -15.34 -1.91
C PHE A 126 4.93 -16.75 -1.37
N GLU A 127 6.18 -17.03 -1.03
CA GLU A 127 6.65 -18.28 -0.44
C GLU A 127 6.57 -18.29 1.10
N ASN A 128 5.97 -17.26 1.70
CA ASN A 128 5.92 -17.04 3.14
C ASN A 128 7.31 -17.07 3.81
N ASP A 129 8.31 -16.56 3.09
CA ASP A 129 9.72 -16.45 3.48
C ASP A 129 10.27 -15.10 3.01
N CYS A 130 9.81 -14.05 3.68
CA CYS A 130 10.12 -12.67 3.29
C CYS A 130 11.61 -12.36 3.36
N VAL A 131 12.35 -12.93 4.31
CA VAL A 131 13.79 -12.70 4.45
C VAL A 131 14.53 -13.28 3.25
N LYS A 132 14.33 -14.57 2.96
CA LYS A 132 14.98 -15.24 1.83
C LYS A 132 14.69 -14.53 0.52
N THR A 133 13.40 -14.31 0.23
CA THR A 133 12.95 -13.70 -1.04
C THR A 133 13.46 -12.26 -1.17
N SER A 134 13.52 -11.48 -0.07
CA SER A 134 14.09 -10.12 -0.10
C SER A 134 15.57 -10.13 -0.50
N LEU A 135 16.35 -11.06 0.03
CA LEU A 135 17.76 -11.19 -0.34
C LEU A 135 17.95 -11.65 -1.79
N GLU A 136 17.13 -12.60 -2.25
CA GLU A 136 17.19 -13.09 -3.64
C GLU A 136 16.93 -11.95 -4.64
N VAL A 137 15.88 -11.14 -4.45
CA VAL A 137 15.59 -10.02 -5.34
C VAL A 137 16.60 -8.88 -5.20
N ALA A 138 17.11 -8.61 -3.99
CA ALA A 138 18.13 -7.58 -3.78
C ALA A 138 19.46 -7.95 -4.47
N ARG A 139 19.89 -9.20 -4.39
CA ARG A 139 21.08 -9.70 -5.07
C ARG A 139 20.92 -9.69 -6.59
N ALA A 140 19.73 -10.05 -7.10
CA ALA A 140 19.46 -10.11 -8.52
C ALA A 140 19.38 -8.71 -9.19
N PHE A 141 18.84 -7.72 -8.53
CA PHE A 141 18.53 -6.43 -9.14
C PHE A 141 19.34 -5.25 -8.60
N GLY A 142 20.01 -5.39 -7.46
CA GLY A 142 20.91 -4.39 -6.90
C GLY A 142 20.29 -2.99 -6.85
N PRO A 143 20.95 -1.98 -7.47
CA PRO A 143 20.48 -0.59 -7.45
C PRO A 143 19.13 -0.37 -8.17
N ARG A 144 18.70 -1.31 -9.02
CA ARG A 144 17.41 -1.21 -9.73
C ARG A 144 16.22 -1.51 -8.81
N LEU A 145 16.45 -2.24 -7.71
CA LEU A 145 15.42 -2.53 -6.72
C LEU A 145 15.24 -1.34 -5.78
N TYR A 146 14.13 -0.66 -5.88
CA TYR A 146 13.78 0.43 -4.97
C TYR A 146 13.35 -0.09 -3.59
N GLY A 147 12.57 -1.16 -3.55
CA GLY A 147 12.08 -1.71 -2.31
C GLY A 147 11.46 -3.08 -2.40
N VAL A 148 11.19 -3.65 -1.24
CA VAL A 148 10.43 -4.88 -1.07
C VAL A 148 9.12 -4.60 -0.35
N ARG A 149 8.05 -5.33 -0.69
CA ARG A 149 6.75 -5.20 -0.06
C ARG A 149 6.39 -6.46 0.71
N LEU A 150 6.08 -6.29 1.99
CA LEU A 150 5.55 -7.31 2.88
C LEU A 150 4.02 -7.18 2.89
N ASP A 151 3.30 -8.25 2.54
CA ASP A 151 1.83 -8.28 2.49
C ASP A 151 1.27 -9.57 3.13
N THR A 152 2.08 -10.20 3.99
CA THR A 152 1.75 -11.47 4.67
C THR A 152 0.36 -11.42 5.28
N SER A 153 -0.48 -12.38 4.91
CA SER A 153 -1.85 -12.49 5.41
C SER A 153 -1.88 -12.61 6.93
N GLU A 154 -2.90 -12.01 7.56
CA GLU A 154 -3.12 -12.11 9.02
C GLU A 154 -3.39 -13.53 9.52
N MET A 155 -3.63 -14.48 8.61
CA MET A 155 -3.81 -15.90 8.90
C MET A 155 -2.50 -16.72 8.80
N LEU A 156 -1.41 -16.11 8.34
CA LEU A 156 -0.15 -16.79 8.09
C LEU A 156 0.95 -16.28 9.02
N VAL A 157 1.92 -17.15 9.26
CA VAL A 157 3.16 -16.83 9.99
C VAL A 157 4.32 -16.96 9.02
N ASP A 158 5.09 -15.89 8.85
CA ASP A 158 6.30 -15.93 8.01
C ASP A 158 7.36 -16.84 8.65
N LYS A 159 8.11 -17.56 7.82
CA LYS A 159 9.15 -18.50 8.26
C LYS A 159 10.19 -17.85 9.18
N SER A 160 10.52 -16.59 8.95
CA SER A 160 11.54 -15.87 9.75
C SER A 160 11.12 -15.58 11.20
N VAL A 161 9.81 -15.71 11.52
CA VAL A 161 9.28 -15.50 12.87
C VAL A 161 8.73 -16.76 13.53
N LEU A 162 8.75 -17.91 12.84
CA LEU A 162 8.23 -19.19 13.37
C LEU A 162 8.85 -19.59 14.72
N SER A 163 10.17 -19.41 14.88
CA SER A 163 10.88 -19.72 16.12
C SER A 163 10.48 -18.84 17.32
N GLN A 164 9.71 -17.81 17.08
CA GLN A 164 9.28 -16.82 18.08
C GLN A 164 7.82 -16.97 18.45
N GLN A 165 7.12 -17.99 17.95
CA GLN A 165 5.76 -18.32 18.35
C GLN A 165 5.65 -18.49 19.86
N GLY A 166 4.54 -18.00 20.45
CA GLY A 166 4.31 -18.04 21.89
C GLY A 166 4.89 -16.85 22.66
N ARG A 167 5.76 -16.03 22.07
CA ARG A 167 6.27 -14.79 22.68
C ARG A 167 5.43 -13.57 22.34
N PHE A 168 4.77 -13.59 21.19
CA PHE A 168 3.86 -12.57 20.67
C PHE A 168 2.95 -13.20 19.61
N ARG A 169 1.99 -12.46 19.07
CA ARG A 169 1.16 -12.89 17.95
C ARG A 169 1.96 -12.73 16.63
N PRO A 170 2.52 -13.80 16.06
CA PRO A 170 3.48 -13.71 14.95
C PRO A 170 2.81 -13.66 13.57
N THR A 171 1.48 -13.66 13.49
CA THR A 171 0.71 -13.70 12.24
C THR A 171 0.75 -12.36 11.52
N GLY A 172 0.68 -12.40 10.20
CA GLY A 172 0.64 -11.23 9.34
C GLY A 172 1.94 -10.44 9.34
N VAL A 173 1.87 -9.24 8.76
CA VAL A 173 2.98 -8.29 8.84
C VAL A 173 3.03 -7.71 10.25
N ASN A 174 4.15 -7.90 10.94
CA ASN A 174 4.38 -7.48 12.32
C ASN A 174 5.78 -6.85 12.47
N PRO A 175 6.06 -6.11 13.56
CA PRO A 175 7.33 -5.41 13.74
C PRO A 175 8.55 -6.34 13.71
N GLN A 176 8.42 -7.58 14.18
CA GLN A 176 9.53 -8.53 14.20
C GLN A 176 9.90 -9.00 12.78
N LEU A 177 8.90 -9.29 11.95
CA LEU A 177 9.11 -9.61 10.54
C LEU A 177 9.84 -8.48 9.82
N VAL A 178 9.37 -7.24 9.98
CA VAL A 178 10.01 -6.06 9.38
C VAL A 178 11.47 -5.92 9.82
N ARG A 179 11.75 -6.09 11.12
CA ARG A 179 13.11 -6.04 11.66
C ARG A 179 13.99 -7.17 11.10
N ASN A 180 13.45 -8.38 10.94
CA ASN A 180 14.19 -9.52 10.39
C ASN A 180 14.60 -9.24 8.93
N VAL A 181 13.67 -8.76 8.10
CA VAL A 181 13.95 -8.37 6.72
C VAL A 181 14.96 -7.22 6.67
N ARG A 182 14.81 -6.18 7.50
CA ARG A 182 15.73 -5.04 7.52
C ARG A 182 17.17 -5.48 7.91
N ARG A 183 17.31 -6.29 8.96
CA ARG A 183 18.60 -6.81 9.40
C ARG A 183 19.28 -7.66 8.34
N ALA A 184 18.52 -8.51 7.64
CA ALA A 184 19.05 -9.35 6.59
C ALA A 184 19.57 -8.53 5.41
N LEU A 185 18.80 -7.56 4.95
CA LEU A 185 19.19 -6.64 3.89
C LEU A 185 20.44 -5.81 4.29
N ASP A 186 20.48 -5.29 5.52
CA ASP A 186 21.60 -4.50 6.02
C ASP A 186 22.88 -5.32 6.13
N ALA A 187 22.78 -6.58 6.56
CA ALA A 187 23.92 -7.48 6.68
C ALA A 187 24.61 -7.79 5.34
N GLU A 188 23.86 -7.70 4.23
CA GLU A 188 24.38 -7.88 2.89
C GLU A 188 24.66 -6.58 2.13
N GLY A 189 24.61 -5.43 2.80
CA GLY A 189 24.92 -4.14 2.18
C GLY A 189 23.79 -3.50 1.40
N PHE A 190 22.54 -3.97 1.57
CA PHE A 190 21.36 -3.44 0.87
C PHE A 190 20.57 -2.41 1.70
N GLN A 191 21.24 -1.50 2.39
CA GLN A 191 20.62 -0.45 3.23
C GLN A 191 19.70 0.47 2.44
N GLN A 192 19.98 0.66 1.14
CA GLN A 192 19.19 1.49 0.23
C GLN A 192 17.82 0.88 -0.11
N VAL A 193 17.63 -0.44 0.02
CA VAL A 193 16.37 -1.11 -0.29
C VAL A 193 15.33 -0.75 0.75
N ARG A 194 14.25 -0.12 0.33
CA ARG A 194 13.14 0.29 1.19
C ARG A 194 12.22 -0.88 1.52
N ILE A 195 11.53 -0.79 2.64
CA ILE A 195 10.52 -1.77 3.04
C ILE A 195 9.15 -1.08 3.05
N VAL A 196 8.24 -1.60 2.24
CA VAL A 196 6.83 -1.23 2.21
C VAL A 196 6.06 -2.31 2.96
N VAL A 197 5.15 -1.92 3.84
CA VAL A 197 4.29 -2.83 4.58
C VAL A 197 2.84 -2.63 4.20
N SER A 198 2.09 -3.71 4.05
CA SER A 198 0.67 -3.70 3.72
C SER A 198 -0.06 -4.88 4.39
N GLY A 199 -1.37 -5.02 4.19
CA GLY A 199 -2.18 -6.06 4.83
C GLY A 199 -2.95 -5.55 6.03
N GLY A 200 -4.05 -4.82 5.77
CA GLY A 200 -5.00 -4.37 6.80
C GLY A 200 -4.45 -3.38 7.81
N PHE A 201 -3.54 -2.49 7.41
CA PHE A 201 -3.02 -1.45 8.30
C PHE A 201 -4.09 -0.41 8.65
N ASN A 202 -4.19 -0.12 9.92
CA ASN A 202 -4.99 0.93 10.54
C ASN A 202 -4.17 1.58 11.67
N VAL A 203 -4.77 2.52 12.41
CA VAL A 203 -4.09 3.23 13.51
C VAL A 203 -3.55 2.28 14.58
N ASP A 204 -4.30 1.21 14.88
CA ASP A 204 -3.91 0.28 15.96
C ASP A 204 -2.77 -0.67 15.55
N LYS A 205 -2.56 -0.85 14.23
CA LYS A 205 -1.53 -1.74 13.69
C LYS A 205 -0.22 -1.02 13.35
N ILE A 206 -0.21 0.32 13.37
CA ILE A 206 0.95 1.15 13.12
C ILE A 206 1.79 1.32 14.38
#